data_560ba980d6f62334b3670d1134c7392e
#
_entry.id   560ba980d6f62334b3670d1134c7392e
#
_cell.length_a   1.000
_cell.length_b   1.000
_cell.length_c   1.000
_cell.angle_alpha   90.00
_cell.angle_beta   90.00
_cell.angle_gamma   90.00
#
_symmetry.space_group_name_H-M   'P 1'
#
loop_
_entity.id
_entity.type
_entity.pdbx_description
1 polymer ?
#
loop_
_entity_poly.entity_id
_entity_poly.type
_entity_poly.pdbx_seq_one_letter_code
_entity_poly.pdbx_strand_id
1 'polypeptide(L)'
;HEEIFLQRAQKRLKQMDNLNAQIGPIYVIYPDNEELTKLIKQEIIVSPTYSFEALDHCKHEMWVINEESKILKICDLFNKINRIYIADGHHRIEALSKFSEFKKHQNPNHTGNEAYNYFMVAIFPKSQARILDYNRLIKDLYGYSPADFVKQIKKNFIVQKQDSSYKPKEARSFGMYLDKNWYSIKLKKNPEKNLFRIINLDINLLHEYLFEPILGVGDPRYDQRINFIAGFHG
;
A
#
# COMPACT_ATOMS: atom_id res chain seq x y z
N HIS A 1 5.13 3.27 8.85
CA HIS A 1 4.62 1.92 9.09
C HIS A 1 3.10 1.98 9.11
N GLU A 2 2.45 1.11 8.33
CA GLU A 2 1.01 0.91 8.44
C GLU A 2 0.74 0.13 9.73
N GLU A 3 -0.17 0.64 10.56
CA GLU A 3 -0.56 -0.07 11.77
C GLU A 3 -1.54 -1.21 11.44
N ILE A 4 -1.37 -2.33 12.13
CA ILE A 4 -2.02 -3.59 11.81
C ILE A 4 -3.31 -3.75 12.60
N PHE A 5 -4.40 -4.07 11.90
CA PHE A 5 -5.65 -4.47 12.52
C PHE A 5 -5.54 -5.90 13.04
N LEU A 6 -5.39 -6.06 14.35
CA LEU A 6 -5.19 -7.35 15.00
C LEU A 6 -6.25 -8.40 14.61
N GLN A 7 -7.51 -8.00 14.50
CA GLN A 7 -8.61 -8.88 14.10
C GLN A 7 -8.41 -9.46 12.67
N ARG A 8 -7.90 -8.65 11.73
CA ARG A 8 -7.61 -9.12 10.37
C ARG A 8 -6.45 -10.12 10.35
N ALA A 9 -5.40 -9.85 11.13
CA ALA A 9 -4.27 -10.76 11.27
C ALA A 9 -4.68 -12.10 11.90
N GLN A 10 -5.50 -12.07 12.96
CA GLN A 10 -6.03 -13.28 13.62
C GLN A 10 -6.91 -14.11 12.67
N LYS A 11 -7.79 -13.47 11.89
CA LYS A 11 -8.61 -14.17 10.89
C LYS A 11 -7.75 -14.88 9.84
N ARG A 12 -6.68 -14.21 9.38
CA ARG A 12 -5.73 -14.81 8.43
C ARG A 12 -4.94 -15.98 9.04
N LEU A 13 -4.48 -15.84 10.27
CA LEU A 13 -3.78 -16.91 10.99
C LEU A 13 -4.66 -18.17 11.08
N LYS A 14 -5.92 -18.01 11.52
CA LYS A 14 -6.87 -19.14 11.59
C LYS A 14 -7.12 -19.78 10.22
N GLN A 15 -7.18 -18.97 9.17
CA GLN A 15 -7.34 -19.47 7.80
C GLN A 15 -6.13 -20.30 7.35
N MET A 16 -4.91 -19.81 7.62
CA MET A 16 -3.68 -20.54 7.28
C MET A 16 -3.52 -21.83 8.07
N ASP A 17 -3.87 -21.82 9.36
CA ASP A 17 -3.81 -23.02 10.20
C ASP A 17 -4.80 -24.09 9.73
N ASN A 18 -6.03 -23.71 9.42
CA ASN A 18 -7.04 -24.63 8.90
C ASN A 18 -6.68 -25.25 7.55
N LEU A 19 -6.03 -24.49 6.68
CA LEU A 19 -5.66 -24.92 5.33
C LEU A 19 -4.26 -25.56 5.28
N ASN A 20 -3.47 -25.38 6.33
CA ASN A 20 -2.03 -25.68 6.36
C ASN A 20 -1.29 -25.14 5.12
N ALA A 21 -1.69 -23.94 4.66
CA ALA A 21 -1.19 -23.29 3.45
C ALA A 21 -1.20 -21.78 3.56
N GLN A 22 -0.26 -21.14 2.86
CA GLN A 22 -0.23 -19.69 2.69
C GLN A 22 -1.11 -19.30 1.50
N ILE A 23 -1.89 -18.24 1.67
CA ILE A 23 -2.79 -17.73 0.63
C ILE A 23 -2.40 -16.32 0.24
N GLY A 24 -2.06 -16.17 -1.04
CA GLY A 24 -1.73 -14.91 -1.68
C GLY A 24 -0.34 -14.37 -1.32
N PRO A 25 0.44 -13.94 -2.30
CA PRO A 25 1.76 -13.38 -2.08
C PRO A 25 1.69 -12.05 -1.34
N ILE A 26 2.80 -11.67 -0.69
CA ILE A 26 3.03 -10.33 -0.16
C ILE A 26 3.64 -9.51 -1.28
N TYR A 27 3.11 -8.30 -1.51
CA TYR A 27 3.66 -7.39 -2.50
C TYR A 27 4.84 -6.62 -1.90
N VAL A 28 6.00 -6.78 -2.54
CA VAL A 28 7.27 -6.21 -2.07
C VAL A 28 7.93 -5.46 -3.22
N ILE A 29 8.57 -4.32 -2.90
CA ILE A 29 9.38 -3.57 -3.86
C ILE A 29 10.83 -3.50 -3.38
N TYR A 30 11.76 -3.48 -4.34
CA TYR A 30 13.20 -3.35 -4.09
C TYR A 30 13.80 -2.20 -4.91
N PRO A 31 14.93 -1.61 -4.47
CA PRO A 31 15.68 -0.65 -5.28
C PRO A 31 16.11 -1.27 -6.60
N ASP A 32 16.00 -0.51 -7.70
CA ASP A 32 16.37 -1.02 -9.03
C ASP A 32 17.77 -1.63 -9.03
N ASN A 33 17.91 -2.79 -9.69
CA ASN A 33 19.14 -3.53 -9.84
C ASN A 33 19.29 -3.98 -11.30
N GLU A 34 20.32 -3.47 -11.96
CA GLU A 34 20.52 -3.72 -13.39
C GLU A 34 20.81 -5.19 -13.70
N GLU A 35 21.55 -5.90 -12.84
CA GLU A 35 21.88 -7.31 -13.05
C GLU A 35 20.64 -8.19 -12.93
N LEU A 36 19.78 -7.96 -11.92
CA LEU A 36 18.49 -8.65 -11.80
C LEU A 36 17.60 -8.36 -13.01
N THR A 37 17.51 -7.10 -13.42
CA THR A 37 16.72 -6.70 -14.60
C THR A 37 17.20 -7.41 -15.86
N LYS A 38 18.51 -7.51 -16.05
CA LYS A 38 19.13 -8.18 -17.19
C LYS A 38 18.85 -9.68 -17.19
N LEU A 39 18.99 -10.32 -16.03
CA LEU A 39 18.71 -11.74 -15.87
C LEU A 39 17.24 -12.04 -16.18
N ILE A 40 16.31 -11.32 -15.57
CA ILE A 40 14.87 -11.51 -15.83
C ILE A 40 14.53 -11.28 -17.29
N LYS A 41 15.07 -10.25 -17.93
CA LYS A 41 14.87 -10.01 -19.37
C LYS A 41 15.36 -11.16 -20.25
N GLN A 42 16.42 -11.83 -19.86
CA GLN A 42 16.92 -13.01 -20.58
C GLN A 42 15.98 -14.21 -20.43
N GLU A 43 15.39 -14.39 -19.26
CA GLU A 43 14.47 -15.52 -19.01
C GLU A 43 13.13 -15.37 -19.74
N ILE A 44 12.68 -14.15 -20.00
CA ILE A 44 11.40 -13.91 -20.68
C ILE A 44 11.51 -13.82 -22.23
N ILE A 45 12.69 -14.09 -22.79
CA ILE A 45 12.86 -14.13 -24.28
C ILE A 45 12.16 -15.36 -24.89
N VAL A 46 12.13 -16.47 -24.15
CA VAL A 46 11.47 -17.70 -24.57
C VAL A 46 9.96 -17.63 -24.36
N SER A 47 9.23 -18.54 -24.96
CA SER A 47 7.78 -18.64 -24.74
C SER A 47 7.45 -18.85 -23.27
N PRO A 48 6.41 -18.16 -22.74
CA PRO A 48 6.02 -18.32 -21.36
C PRO A 48 5.47 -19.72 -21.07
N THR A 49 5.63 -20.20 -19.84
CA THR A 49 5.05 -21.46 -19.36
C THR A 49 3.52 -21.38 -19.37
N TYR A 50 2.97 -20.23 -19.02
CA TYR A 50 1.55 -19.94 -19.08
C TYR A 50 1.32 -18.56 -19.71
N SER A 51 0.29 -18.45 -20.57
CA SER A 51 -0.14 -17.20 -21.17
C SER A 51 -1.65 -17.23 -21.31
N PHE A 52 -2.34 -16.24 -20.75
CA PHE A 52 -3.80 -16.10 -20.86
C PHE A 52 -4.21 -14.65 -20.75
N GLU A 53 -5.39 -14.33 -21.25
CA GLU A 53 -6.05 -13.04 -21.06
C GLU A 53 -7.09 -13.17 -19.93
N ALA A 54 -7.04 -12.25 -18.95
CA ALA A 54 -7.99 -12.23 -17.85
C ALA A 54 -9.25 -11.42 -18.21
N LEU A 55 -10.27 -11.45 -17.36
CA LEU A 55 -11.56 -10.77 -17.59
C LEU A 55 -11.45 -9.24 -17.67
N ASP A 56 -10.38 -8.68 -17.17
CA ASP A 56 -10.03 -7.24 -17.25
C ASP A 56 -9.28 -6.87 -18.53
N HIS A 57 -9.20 -7.80 -19.50
CA HIS A 57 -8.46 -7.67 -20.76
C HIS A 57 -6.94 -7.49 -20.58
N CYS A 58 -6.41 -7.82 -19.41
CA CYS A 58 -4.97 -7.88 -19.19
C CYS A 58 -4.41 -9.22 -19.61
N LYS A 59 -3.30 -9.21 -20.37
CA LYS A 59 -2.54 -10.40 -20.70
C LYS A 59 -1.62 -10.77 -19.53
N HIS A 60 -1.75 -12.01 -19.06
CA HIS A 60 -0.91 -12.57 -18.02
C HIS A 60 0.03 -13.61 -18.63
N GLU A 61 1.31 -13.46 -18.35
CA GLU A 61 2.35 -14.38 -18.81
C GLU A 61 3.23 -14.78 -17.63
N MET A 62 3.60 -16.06 -17.56
CA MET A 62 4.42 -16.58 -16.47
C MET A 62 5.53 -17.49 -17.03
N TRP A 63 6.73 -17.27 -16.56
CA TRP A 63 7.91 -18.09 -16.81
C TRP A 63 8.37 -18.71 -15.51
N VAL A 64 8.73 -19.99 -15.57
CA VAL A 64 9.25 -20.74 -14.42
C VAL A 64 10.76 -20.87 -14.57
N ILE A 65 11.51 -20.37 -13.59
CA ILE A 65 12.96 -20.56 -13.48
C ILE A 65 13.22 -21.73 -12.56
N ASN A 66 13.69 -22.85 -13.12
CA ASN A 66 13.97 -24.09 -12.38
C ASN A 66 15.46 -24.51 -12.45
N GLU A 67 16.28 -23.76 -13.14
CA GLU A 67 17.72 -23.98 -13.22
C GLU A 67 18.40 -23.47 -11.93
N GLU A 68 19.02 -24.39 -11.19
CA GLU A 68 19.61 -24.13 -9.88
C GLU A 68 20.65 -22.99 -9.91
N SER A 69 21.49 -22.97 -10.93
CA SER A 69 22.51 -21.92 -11.09
C SER A 69 21.90 -20.51 -11.20
N LYS A 70 20.76 -20.38 -11.88
CA LYS A 70 20.02 -19.11 -12.02
C LYS A 70 19.32 -18.73 -10.72
N ILE A 71 18.72 -19.72 -10.05
CA ILE A 71 18.08 -19.52 -8.73
C ILE A 71 19.11 -18.98 -7.73
N LEU A 72 20.27 -19.64 -7.62
CA LEU A 72 21.35 -19.22 -6.75
C LEU A 72 21.84 -17.81 -7.07
N LYS A 73 21.99 -17.50 -8.37
CA LYS A 73 22.40 -16.15 -8.80
C LYS A 73 21.37 -15.08 -8.42
N ILE A 74 20.08 -15.39 -8.57
CA ILE A 74 18.99 -14.48 -8.14
C ILE A 74 19.06 -14.27 -6.62
N CYS A 75 19.21 -15.34 -5.84
CA CYS A 75 19.34 -15.26 -4.39
C CYS A 75 20.56 -14.39 -3.98
N ASP A 76 21.70 -14.59 -4.61
CA ASP A 76 22.91 -13.78 -4.34
C ASP A 76 22.71 -12.29 -4.65
N LEU A 77 22.01 -11.99 -5.73
CA LEU A 77 21.70 -10.60 -6.08
C LEU A 77 20.75 -9.97 -5.06
N PHE A 78 19.73 -10.70 -4.61
CA PHE A 78 18.84 -10.20 -3.56
C PHE A 78 19.54 -10.06 -2.21
N ASN A 79 20.46 -10.95 -1.84
CA ASN A 79 21.27 -10.84 -0.63
C ASN A 79 22.14 -9.58 -0.56
N LYS A 80 22.48 -8.99 -1.71
CA LYS A 80 23.21 -7.71 -1.81
C LYS A 80 22.31 -6.49 -1.65
N ILE A 81 20.99 -6.65 -1.67
CA ILE A 81 20.04 -5.57 -1.51
C ILE A 81 19.81 -5.31 -0.03
N ASN A 82 20.26 -4.14 0.43
CA ASN A 82 20.21 -3.78 1.85
C ASN A 82 18.79 -3.66 2.42
N ARG A 83 17.80 -3.31 1.60
CA ARG A 83 16.41 -3.07 2.05
C ARG A 83 15.42 -3.40 0.96
N ILE A 84 14.35 -4.07 1.36
CA ILE A 84 13.13 -4.25 0.57
C ILE A 84 11.97 -3.61 1.33
N TYR A 85 10.92 -3.25 0.63
CA TYR A 85 9.80 -2.52 1.20
C TYR A 85 8.50 -3.28 0.94
N ILE A 86 7.70 -3.47 1.98
CA ILE A 86 6.36 -4.04 1.84
C ILE A 86 5.46 -2.97 1.24
N ALA A 87 4.88 -3.25 0.08
CA ALA A 87 3.94 -2.34 -0.59
C ALA A 87 2.48 -2.71 -0.28
N ASP A 88 2.18 -4.01 -0.12
CA ASP A 88 0.87 -4.51 0.34
C ASP A 88 1.03 -5.84 1.07
N GLY A 89 0.06 -6.16 1.90
CA GLY A 89 0.03 -7.42 2.66
C GLY A 89 0.57 -7.33 4.08
N HIS A 90 0.58 -6.15 4.71
CA HIS A 90 1.04 -5.94 6.09
C HIS A 90 0.34 -6.87 7.08
N HIS A 91 -0.98 -7.08 6.96
CA HIS A 91 -1.71 -8.03 7.79
C HIS A 91 -1.35 -9.49 7.51
N ARG A 92 -0.95 -9.79 6.27
CA ARG A 92 -0.51 -11.16 5.88
C ARG A 92 0.84 -11.48 6.50
N ILE A 93 1.81 -10.56 6.42
CA ILE A 93 3.15 -10.80 6.99
C ILE A 93 3.09 -10.92 8.52
N GLU A 94 2.26 -10.12 9.20
CA GLU A 94 2.06 -10.26 10.65
C GLU A 94 1.45 -11.62 11.02
N ALA A 95 0.44 -12.06 10.26
CA ALA A 95 -0.17 -13.36 10.47
C ALA A 95 0.82 -14.50 10.21
N LEU A 96 1.65 -14.38 9.17
CA LEU A 96 2.69 -15.36 8.84
C LEU A 96 3.78 -15.43 9.91
N SER A 97 4.21 -14.29 10.46
CA SER A 97 5.17 -14.26 11.55
C SER A 97 4.65 -15.02 12.78
N LYS A 98 3.42 -14.72 13.19
CA LYS A 98 2.78 -15.43 14.32
C LYS A 98 2.55 -16.93 14.04
N PHE A 99 2.19 -17.28 12.81
CA PHE A 99 2.04 -18.66 12.40
C PHE A 99 3.37 -19.44 12.47
N SER A 100 4.44 -18.82 11.97
CA SER A 100 5.79 -19.39 12.06
C SER A 100 6.21 -19.63 13.51
N GLU A 101 6.04 -18.65 14.38
CA GLU A 101 6.34 -18.77 15.81
C GLU A 101 5.51 -19.90 16.46
N PHE A 102 4.22 -19.96 16.20
CA PHE A 102 3.34 -21.00 16.71
C PHE A 102 3.79 -22.40 16.25
N LYS A 103 4.06 -22.60 14.96
CA LYS A 103 4.53 -23.89 14.43
C LYS A 103 5.91 -24.28 14.96
N LYS A 104 6.80 -23.31 15.14
CA LYS A 104 8.12 -23.52 15.76
C LYS A 104 7.99 -24.06 17.17
N HIS A 105 7.10 -23.49 17.99
CA HIS A 105 6.88 -23.96 19.36
C HIS A 105 6.28 -25.37 19.41
N GLN A 106 5.53 -25.79 18.39
CA GLN A 106 4.97 -27.13 18.30
C GLN A 106 5.93 -28.17 17.74
N ASN A 107 7.05 -27.74 17.12
CA ASN A 107 7.99 -28.66 16.50
C ASN A 107 9.28 -28.81 17.32
N PRO A 108 9.42 -29.87 18.11
CA PRO A 108 10.63 -30.11 18.90
C PRO A 108 11.88 -30.34 18.05
N ASN A 109 11.70 -30.69 16.76
CA ASN A 109 12.78 -30.93 15.79
C ASN A 109 12.98 -29.74 14.83
N HIS A 110 12.66 -28.52 15.27
CA HIS A 110 12.81 -27.32 14.45
C HIS A 110 14.27 -27.09 14.03
N THR A 111 14.50 -27.00 12.72
CA THR A 111 15.81 -26.80 12.10
C THR A 111 16.02 -25.42 11.50
N GLY A 112 14.91 -24.70 11.21
CA GLY A 112 14.91 -23.44 10.48
C GLY A 112 14.56 -23.59 8.99
N ASN A 113 14.60 -24.80 8.44
CA ASN A 113 14.34 -25.07 7.01
C ASN A 113 12.88 -25.44 6.70
N GLU A 114 12.03 -25.48 7.69
CA GLU A 114 10.62 -25.86 7.52
C GLU A 114 9.87 -24.80 6.73
N ALA A 115 8.88 -25.25 5.94
CA ALA A 115 8.10 -24.39 5.04
C ALA A 115 7.39 -23.22 5.74
N TYR A 116 7.07 -23.33 7.02
CA TYR A 116 6.45 -22.25 7.79
C TYR A 116 7.41 -21.09 8.12
N ASN A 117 8.72 -21.24 7.87
CA ASN A 117 9.71 -20.14 8.02
C ASN A 117 9.80 -19.28 6.76
N TYR A 118 9.14 -19.65 5.68
CA TYR A 118 9.18 -18.96 4.40
C TYR A 118 7.79 -18.47 4.02
N PHE A 119 7.74 -17.44 3.20
CA PHE A 119 6.50 -16.93 2.63
C PHE A 119 6.69 -16.49 1.18
N MET A 120 5.61 -16.59 0.43
CA MET A 120 5.61 -16.23 -0.98
C MET A 120 5.50 -14.72 -1.15
N VAL A 121 6.34 -14.15 -2.00
CA VAL A 121 6.33 -12.73 -2.36
C VAL A 121 6.11 -12.54 -3.86
N ALA A 122 5.39 -11.48 -4.22
CA ALA A 122 5.44 -10.86 -5.53
C ALA A 122 6.36 -9.65 -5.40
N ILE A 123 7.56 -9.72 -5.99
CA ILE A 123 8.59 -8.71 -5.80
C ILE A 123 8.86 -7.95 -7.10
N PHE A 124 8.90 -6.61 -7.03
CA PHE A 124 9.07 -5.74 -8.19
C PHE A 124 10.15 -4.68 -7.96
N PRO A 125 10.89 -4.29 -8.99
CA PRO A 125 11.80 -3.15 -8.90
C PRO A 125 11.00 -1.84 -8.68
N LYS A 126 11.57 -0.91 -7.94
CA LYS A 126 10.94 0.38 -7.61
C LYS A 126 10.43 1.12 -8.86
N SER A 127 11.15 1.05 -9.98
CA SER A 127 10.78 1.70 -11.25
C SER A 127 9.48 1.16 -11.86
N GLN A 128 9.05 -0.05 -11.51
CA GLN A 128 7.79 -0.66 -11.96
C GLN A 128 6.64 -0.42 -10.97
N ALA A 129 6.93 0.07 -9.77
CA ALA A 129 5.90 0.39 -8.78
C ALA A 129 5.30 1.77 -9.06
N ARG A 130 3.98 1.88 -8.97
CA ARG A 130 3.25 3.12 -9.14
C ARG A 130 2.45 3.42 -7.87
N ILE A 131 2.67 4.61 -7.32
CA ILE A 131 1.84 5.11 -6.23
C ILE A 131 0.60 5.77 -6.85
N LEU A 132 -0.56 5.25 -6.51
CA LEU A 132 -1.84 5.80 -6.92
C LEU A 132 -2.44 6.63 -5.79
N ASP A 133 -3.40 7.50 -6.14
CA ASP A 133 -4.16 8.23 -5.16
C ASP A 133 -4.92 7.26 -4.25
N TYR A 134 -5.06 7.61 -2.98
CA TYR A 134 -5.84 6.84 -2.02
C TYR A 134 -6.87 7.76 -1.39
N ASN A 135 -8.01 7.85 -2.07
CA ASN A 135 -9.04 8.85 -1.79
C ASN A 135 -9.78 8.56 -0.49
N ARG A 136 -10.25 9.59 0.18
CA ARG A 136 -11.04 9.53 1.42
C ARG A 136 -12.45 9.97 1.13
N LEU A 137 -13.40 9.13 1.53
CA LEU A 137 -14.82 9.43 1.52
C LEU A 137 -15.26 9.70 2.95
N ILE A 138 -15.75 10.92 3.19
CA ILE A 138 -16.29 11.32 4.49
C ILE A 138 -17.81 11.32 4.41
N LYS A 139 -18.47 10.66 5.35
CA LYS A 139 -19.92 10.43 5.32
C LYS A 139 -20.76 11.67 5.62
N ASP A 140 -20.24 12.56 6.47
CA ASP A 140 -20.96 13.75 6.92
C ASP A 140 -20.02 14.95 7.13
N LEU A 141 -20.57 16.14 7.28
CA LEU A 141 -19.85 17.38 7.48
C LEU A 141 -19.81 17.83 8.95
N TYR A 142 -20.03 16.92 9.90
CA TYR A 142 -20.01 17.21 11.32
C TYR A 142 -20.95 18.37 11.72
N GLY A 143 -22.15 18.37 11.12
CA GLY A 143 -23.18 19.38 11.35
C GLY A 143 -23.02 20.69 10.58
N TYR A 144 -21.97 20.89 9.82
CA TYR A 144 -21.83 22.05 8.96
C TYR A 144 -22.70 21.96 7.69
N SER A 145 -23.24 23.10 7.25
CA SER A 145 -23.68 23.23 5.86
C SER A 145 -22.46 23.19 4.91
N PRO A 146 -22.62 22.80 3.62
CA PRO A 146 -21.52 22.85 2.65
C PRO A 146 -20.81 24.21 2.59
N ALA A 147 -21.57 25.29 2.66
CA ALA A 147 -21.02 26.66 2.64
C ALA A 147 -20.20 26.99 3.89
N ASP A 148 -20.70 26.60 5.08
CA ASP A 148 -19.99 26.83 6.33
C ASP A 148 -18.75 25.94 6.46
N PHE A 149 -18.83 24.72 5.98
CA PHE A 149 -17.67 23.84 5.89
C PHE A 149 -16.56 24.45 5.04
N VAL A 150 -16.87 25.00 3.87
CA VAL A 150 -15.90 25.72 3.04
C VAL A 150 -15.30 26.93 3.78
N LYS A 151 -16.10 27.65 4.57
CA LYS A 151 -15.56 28.75 5.40
C LYS A 151 -14.57 28.25 6.46
N GLN A 152 -14.86 27.10 7.09
CA GLN A 152 -13.95 26.51 8.08
C GLN A 152 -12.64 26.06 7.43
N ILE A 153 -12.70 25.38 6.27
CA ILE A 153 -11.51 24.93 5.54
C ILE A 153 -10.63 26.11 5.16
N LYS A 154 -11.22 27.24 4.75
CA LYS A 154 -10.46 28.45 4.38
C LYS A 154 -9.58 29.02 5.50
N LYS A 155 -9.74 28.60 6.75
CA LYS A 155 -8.82 28.98 7.83
C LYS A 155 -7.41 28.41 7.59
N ASN A 156 -7.34 27.14 7.21
CA ASN A 156 -6.09 26.41 7.05
C ASN A 156 -5.66 26.26 5.58
N PHE A 157 -6.59 26.35 4.63
CA PHE A 157 -6.36 26.09 3.20
C PHE A 157 -6.73 27.27 2.32
N ILE A 158 -6.06 27.38 1.19
CA ILE A 158 -6.52 28.15 0.02
C ILE A 158 -7.52 27.24 -0.70
N VAL A 159 -8.74 27.73 -0.92
CA VAL A 159 -9.83 26.96 -1.55
C VAL A 159 -10.27 27.66 -2.81
N GLN A 160 -10.24 26.95 -3.94
CA GLN A 160 -10.67 27.45 -5.24
C GLN A 160 -11.66 26.47 -5.86
N LYS A 161 -12.80 26.94 -6.35
CA LYS A 161 -13.76 26.14 -7.10
C LYS A 161 -13.17 25.78 -8.46
N GLN A 162 -13.44 24.56 -8.92
CA GLN A 162 -12.99 24.02 -10.20
C GLN A 162 -14.19 23.60 -11.04
N ASP A 163 -14.08 23.74 -12.35
CA ASP A 163 -15.15 23.38 -13.29
C ASP A 163 -15.24 21.87 -13.53
N SER A 164 -14.17 21.14 -13.23
CA SER A 164 -14.08 19.67 -13.37
C SER A 164 -13.29 19.05 -12.25
N SER A 165 -13.14 17.71 -12.26
CA SER A 165 -12.32 16.99 -11.29
C SER A 165 -10.90 17.54 -11.25
N TYR A 166 -10.40 17.81 -10.05
CA TYR A 166 -9.07 18.36 -9.83
C TYR A 166 -8.11 17.27 -9.35
N LYS A 167 -7.06 17.04 -10.11
CA LYS A 167 -5.95 16.17 -9.71
C LYS A 167 -4.76 17.03 -9.25
N PRO A 168 -4.31 16.89 -7.98
CA PRO A 168 -3.19 17.68 -7.46
C PRO A 168 -1.90 17.42 -8.26
N LYS A 169 -1.15 18.49 -8.52
CA LYS A 169 0.14 18.44 -9.23
C LYS A 169 1.33 18.72 -8.31
N GLU A 170 1.06 19.14 -7.09
CA GLU A 170 2.08 19.55 -6.12
C GLU A 170 1.73 19.04 -4.72
N ALA A 171 2.73 18.86 -3.88
CA ALA A 171 2.56 18.46 -2.49
C ALA A 171 1.65 19.45 -1.72
N ARG A 172 0.94 18.95 -0.72
CA ARG A 172 0.01 19.71 0.15
C ARG A 172 -1.19 20.29 -0.58
N SER A 173 -1.47 19.78 -1.77
CA SER A 173 -2.65 20.12 -2.56
C SER A 173 -3.55 18.90 -2.68
N PHE A 174 -4.86 19.12 -2.65
CA PHE A 174 -5.86 18.05 -2.71
C PHE A 174 -7.02 18.46 -3.60
N GLY A 175 -7.64 17.49 -4.24
CA GLY A 175 -8.96 17.64 -4.86
C GLY A 175 -10.04 17.35 -3.83
N MET A 176 -11.07 18.15 -3.78
CA MET A 176 -12.23 17.96 -2.92
C MET A 176 -13.51 18.02 -3.76
N TYR A 177 -14.34 17.00 -3.66
CA TYR A 177 -15.68 16.99 -4.19
C TYR A 177 -16.68 17.22 -3.05
N LEU A 178 -17.49 18.26 -3.16
CA LEU A 178 -18.47 18.63 -2.14
C LEU A 178 -19.70 19.24 -2.81
N ASP A 179 -20.87 18.72 -2.48
CA ASP A 179 -22.16 19.23 -2.93
C ASP A 179 -22.18 19.52 -4.45
N LYS A 180 -21.87 18.49 -5.24
CA LYS A 180 -21.80 18.51 -6.72
C LYS A 180 -20.78 19.48 -7.33
N ASN A 181 -19.86 20.01 -6.52
CA ASN A 181 -18.82 20.92 -6.97
C ASN A 181 -17.43 20.35 -6.68
N TRP A 182 -16.50 20.62 -7.59
CA TRP A 182 -15.07 20.34 -7.38
C TRP A 182 -14.36 21.55 -6.83
N TYR A 183 -13.38 21.31 -5.99
CA TYR A 183 -12.51 22.31 -5.41
C TYR A 183 -11.07 21.81 -5.43
N SER A 184 -10.12 22.72 -5.65
CA SER A 184 -8.73 22.54 -5.23
C SER A 184 -8.55 23.15 -3.85
N ILE A 185 -7.91 22.41 -2.96
CA ILE A 185 -7.53 22.92 -1.64
C ILE A 185 -6.03 22.77 -1.46
N LYS A 186 -5.37 23.82 -0.98
CA LYS A 186 -3.91 23.86 -0.75
C LYS A 186 -3.63 24.36 0.65
N LEU A 187 -2.84 23.62 1.42
CA LEU A 187 -2.47 24.00 2.78
C LEU A 187 -1.68 25.32 2.77
N LYS A 188 -2.12 26.31 3.58
CA LYS A 188 -1.48 27.62 3.70
C LYS A 188 -0.16 27.55 4.47
N LYS A 189 -0.13 26.72 5.54
CA LYS A 189 1.02 26.59 6.41
C LYS A 189 2.11 25.77 5.75
N ASN A 190 3.32 26.26 5.82
CA ASN A 190 4.49 25.49 5.44
C ASN A 190 4.97 24.78 6.73
N PRO A 191 4.73 23.47 6.91
CA PRO A 191 5.29 22.81 8.07
C PRO A 191 6.81 22.92 8.00
N GLU A 192 7.44 23.13 9.17
CA GLU A 192 8.89 23.32 9.27
C GLU A 192 9.65 22.26 8.46
N LYS A 193 10.72 22.72 7.79
CA LYS A 193 11.53 21.96 6.81
C LYS A 193 12.28 20.74 7.37
N ASN A 194 11.75 20.03 8.33
CA ASN A 194 12.26 18.74 8.74
C ASN A 194 11.83 17.67 7.71
N LEU A 195 12.56 17.59 6.63
CA LEU A 195 12.32 16.85 5.38
C LEU A 195 12.06 15.34 5.52
N PHE A 196 12.23 14.75 6.69
CA PHE A 196 12.17 13.29 6.88
C PHE A 196 11.11 12.83 7.90
N ARG A 197 10.20 13.69 8.35
CA ARG A 197 9.17 13.24 9.27
C ARG A 197 7.95 12.75 8.50
N ILE A 198 7.51 11.55 8.86
CA ILE A 198 6.21 10.95 8.46
C ILE A 198 5.05 11.94 8.66
N ILE A 199 5.16 12.83 9.65
CA ILE A 199 4.23 13.94 9.94
C ILE A 199 3.99 14.85 8.72
N ASN A 200 4.96 15.03 7.83
CA ASN A 200 4.86 15.92 6.67
C ASN A 200 4.27 15.25 5.40
N LEU A 201 3.81 14.00 5.52
CA LEU A 201 3.07 13.38 4.42
C LEU A 201 1.72 14.06 4.25
N ASP A 202 1.32 14.30 3.01
CA ASP A 202 0.08 14.96 2.64
C ASP A 202 -1.16 14.39 3.35
N ILE A 203 -1.19 13.07 3.52
CA ILE A 203 -2.25 12.37 4.24
C ILE A 203 -2.34 12.79 5.72
N ASN A 204 -1.21 12.95 6.40
CA ASN A 204 -1.17 13.33 7.80
C ASN A 204 -1.51 14.81 7.97
N LEU A 205 -1.03 15.66 7.05
CA LEU A 205 -1.39 17.07 7.02
C LEU A 205 -2.88 17.27 6.78
N LEU A 206 -3.49 16.48 5.89
CA LEU A 206 -4.92 16.53 5.66
C LEU A 206 -5.72 16.11 6.91
N HIS A 207 -5.24 15.11 7.64
CA HIS A 207 -5.83 14.69 8.90
C HIS A 207 -5.71 15.78 9.97
N GLU A 208 -4.50 16.29 10.22
CA GLU A 208 -4.18 17.28 11.26
C GLU A 208 -4.87 18.63 11.03
N TYR A 209 -5.01 19.08 9.79
CA TYR A 209 -5.52 20.43 9.49
C TYR A 209 -6.96 20.46 9.00
N LEU A 210 -7.57 19.31 8.67
CA LEU A 210 -8.94 19.26 8.16
C LEU A 210 -9.79 18.21 8.89
N PHE A 211 -9.41 16.94 8.86
CA PHE A 211 -10.30 15.87 9.29
C PHE A 211 -10.55 15.91 10.80
N GLU A 212 -9.52 15.98 11.60
CA GLU A 212 -9.65 16.02 13.05
C GLU A 212 -10.26 17.34 13.53
N PRO A 213 -9.70 18.54 13.25
CA PRO A 213 -10.16 19.79 13.85
C PRO A 213 -11.47 20.33 13.27
N ILE A 214 -11.84 19.98 12.06
CA ILE A 214 -13.05 20.54 11.38
C ILE A 214 -14.15 19.50 11.33
N LEU A 215 -13.83 18.26 10.98
CA LEU A 215 -14.81 17.18 10.82
C LEU A 215 -14.92 16.29 12.07
N GLY A 216 -14.08 16.49 13.07
CA GLY A 216 -14.06 15.65 14.27
C GLY A 216 -13.77 14.17 13.97
N VAL A 217 -13.12 13.86 12.85
CA VAL A 217 -12.71 12.50 12.52
C VAL A 217 -11.52 12.14 13.38
N GLY A 218 -11.69 11.16 14.24
CA GLY A 218 -10.63 10.64 15.10
C GLY A 218 -9.63 9.78 14.35
N ASP A 219 -9.16 8.71 14.98
CA ASP A 219 -8.26 7.77 14.33
C ASP A 219 -8.95 7.10 13.12
N PRO A 220 -8.44 7.28 11.89
CA PRO A 220 -9.07 6.75 10.68
C PRO A 220 -9.22 5.22 10.65
N ARG A 221 -8.54 4.51 11.56
CA ARG A 221 -8.63 3.04 11.67
C ARG A 221 -9.93 2.59 12.36
N TYR A 222 -10.51 3.45 13.17
CA TYR A 222 -11.67 3.13 14.01
C TYR A 222 -12.88 4.02 13.72
N ASP A 223 -12.68 5.21 13.17
CA ASP A 223 -13.77 6.13 12.85
C ASP A 223 -14.55 5.62 11.63
N GLN A 224 -15.83 5.28 11.85
CA GLN A 224 -16.71 4.73 10.81
C GLN A 224 -17.21 5.79 9.82
N ARG A 225 -16.92 7.08 10.03
CA ARG A 225 -17.31 8.17 9.14
C ARG A 225 -16.34 8.36 7.98
N ILE A 226 -15.14 7.75 8.05
CA ILE A 226 -14.16 7.78 6.97
C ILE A 226 -14.08 6.42 6.28
N ASN A 227 -14.10 6.42 4.96
CA ASN A 227 -13.82 5.26 4.12
C ASN A 227 -12.70 5.59 3.13
N PHE A 228 -12.09 4.54 2.57
CA PHE A 228 -10.97 4.65 1.64
C PHE A 228 -11.34 4.07 0.29
N ILE A 229 -11.01 4.79 -0.77
CA ILE A 229 -11.25 4.38 -2.16
C ILE A 229 -9.91 4.41 -2.91
N ALA A 230 -9.50 3.25 -3.41
CA ALA A 230 -8.27 3.13 -4.17
C ALA A 230 -8.34 3.91 -5.50
N GLY A 231 -7.25 4.56 -5.88
CA GLY A 231 -7.19 5.48 -7.02
C GLY A 231 -7.37 4.85 -8.40
N PHE A 232 -7.45 3.52 -8.50
CA PHE A 232 -7.82 2.85 -9.75
C PHE A 232 -9.34 2.79 -9.98
N HIS A 233 -10.15 3.20 -9.00
CA HIS A 233 -11.60 3.36 -9.15
C HIS A 233 -12.04 4.79 -9.50
N GLY A 234 -11.12 5.74 -9.64
CA GLY A 234 -11.39 7.13 -10.04
C GLY A 234 -10.66 8.16 -9.22
#